data_bff9dbfce5a469e913673ec4972de988
#
_entry.id   bff9dbfce5a469e913673ec4972de988
#
_cell.length_a   1.000
_cell.length_b   1.000
_cell.length_c   1.000
_cell.angle_alpha   90.00
_cell.angle_beta   90.00
_cell.angle_gamma   90.00
#
_symmetry.space_group_name_H-M   'P 1'
#
loop_
_entity.id
_entity.type
_entity.pdbx_description
1 polymer ?
#
loop_
_entity_poly.entity_id
_entity_poly.type
_entity_poly.pdbx_seq_one_letter_code
_entity_poly.pdbx_strand_id
1 'polypeptide(L)'
;QGESRGQVLQVLGLDLLAEVGTRGFRISQADTDVALEALLAPDTLYLGRQIAADLKVGVGTVIEVTTGGRSAQLRVAGLIQTEGEGSALWDRLAVMDIAAAQLLFQSFGRLDRIELVTTPDRTPEDIVASMRTALPPHLVAQRPAQRTKQLENMVGAYQLNLSAFS
;
A
#
# COMPACT_ATOMS: atom_id res chain seq x y z
N GLN A 1 10.64 -13.33 -27.62
CA GLN A 1 9.91 -12.05 -27.39
C GLN A 1 8.52 -12.44 -26.88
N GLY A 2 8.38 -12.56 -25.57
CA GLY A 2 7.09 -12.77 -24.91
C GLY A 2 6.52 -11.38 -24.60
N GLU A 3 5.39 -11.04 -25.21
CA GLU A 3 4.59 -9.90 -24.81
C GLU A 3 4.12 -10.12 -23.36
N SER A 4 4.74 -9.43 -22.41
CA SER A 4 4.21 -9.29 -21.07
C SER A 4 2.91 -8.50 -21.19
N ARG A 5 1.76 -9.18 -21.17
CA ARG A 5 0.47 -8.53 -20.92
C ARG A 5 0.63 -7.74 -19.61
N GLY A 6 0.53 -6.41 -19.70
CA GLY A 6 0.75 -5.53 -18.58
C GLY A 6 -0.17 -5.90 -17.42
N GLN A 7 0.39 -6.51 -16.38
CA GLN A 7 -0.32 -6.69 -15.11
C GLN A 7 -0.38 -5.35 -14.40
N VAL A 8 -1.55 -5.02 -13.85
CA VAL A 8 -1.71 -3.81 -13.04
C VAL A 8 -1.15 -4.07 -11.65
N LEU A 9 -0.13 -3.31 -11.27
CA LEU A 9 0.46 -3.35 -9.95
C LEU A 9 -0.15 -2.23 -9.08
N GLN A 10 -0.80 -2.61 -7.99
CA GLN A 10 -1.27 -1.65 -7.00
C GLN A 10 -0.15 -1.32 -6.03
N VAL A 11 0.29 -0.06 -6.05
CA VAL A 11 1.40 0.44 -5.21
C VAL A 11 0.84 1.29 -4.07
N LEU A 12 1.29 1.00 -2.86
CA LEU A 12 0.99 1.75 -1.64
C LEU A 12 2.27 2.44 -1.15
N GLY A 13 2.25 3.78 -1.12
CA GLY A 13 3.30 4.57 -0.48
C GLY A 13 3.04 4.67 1.02
N LEU A 14 3.98 4.22 1.85
CA LEU A 14 3.91 4.25 3.30
C LEU A 14 5.13 4.95 3.90
N ASP A 15 4.96 5.60 5.04
CA ASP A 15 6.08 5.96 5.89
C ASP A 15 6.66 4.69 6.51
N LEU A 16 7.62 4.07 5.81
CA LEU A 16 8.20 2.80 6.23
C LEU A 16 8.93 2.89 7.57
N LEU A 17 9.46 4.05 7.92
CA LEU A 17 10.11 4.27 9.21
C LEU A 17 9.12 4.23 10.37
N ALA A 18 7.96 4.85 10.20
CA ALA A 18 6.90 4.81 11.20
C ALA A 18 6.26 3.43 11.32
N GLU A 19 6.16 2.68 10.22
CA GLU A 19 5.51 1.36 10.19
C GLU A 19 6.35 0.25 10.84
N VAL A 20 7.66 0.26 10.69
CA VAL A 20 8.58 -0.74 11.27
C VAL A 20 8.42 -0.87 12.79
N GLY A 21 7.99 0.18 13.48
CA GLY A 21 7.78 0.18 14.94
C GLY A 21 6.36 -0.14 15.40
N THR A 22 5.34 -0.10 14.54
CA THR A 22 3.94 0.03 14.99
C THR A 22 3.01 -1.13 14.62
N ARG A 23 3.22 -1.85 13.51
CA ARG A 23 2.18 -2.76 12.96
C ARG A 23 2.56 -4.22 12.77
N GLY A 24 3.67 -4.69 13.30
CA GLY A 24 4.07 -6.08 13.06
C GLY A 24 4.31 -6.41 11.58
N PHE A 25 4.52 -5.37 10.76
CA PHE A 25 4.91 -5.48 9.39
C PHE A 25 6.31 -6.09 9.32
N ARG A 26 6.40 -7.28 8.78
CA ARG A 26 7.67 -7.98 8.60
C ARG A 26 8.03 -7.98 7.12
N ILE A 27 9.25 -7.58 6.83
CA ILE A 27 9.84 -7.71 5.52
C ILE A 27 10.77 -8.92 5.57
N SER A 28 10.46 -9.94 4.79
CA SER A 28 11.38 -11.04 4.58
C SER A 28 12.44 -10.60 3.59
N GLN A 29 13.68 -10.57 4.04
CA GLN A 29 14.84 -10.34 3.21
C GLN A 29 15.74 -11.56 3.17
N ALA A 30 16.59 -11.61 2.16
CA ALA A 30 17.60 -12.62 2.04
C ALA A 30 18.71 -12.48 3.12
N ASP A 31 18.87 -11.27 3.72
CA ASP A 31 19.84 -10.98 4.78
C ASP A 31 19.22 -10.08 5.86
N THR A 32 19.60 -10.32 7.10
CA THR A 32 18.95 -9.89 8.34
C THR A 32 19.13 -8.40 8.72
N ASP A 33 19.96 -7.66 8.04
CA ASP A 33 20.17 -6.23 8.27
C ASP A 33 19.74 -5.43 7.03
N VAL A 34 18.45 -5.03 7.00
CA VAL A 34 18.05 -3.98 6.08
C VAL A 34 18.73 -2.71 6.53
N ALA A 35 19.78 -2.31 5.84
CA ALA A 35 20.28 -0.98 6.01
C ALA A 35 19.10 -0.01 5.80
N LEU A 36 18.88 0.91 6.73
CA LEU A 36 17.84 1.94 6.67
C LEU A 36 17.81 2.64 5.30
N GLU A 37 18.97 2.77 4.67
CA GLU A 37 19.15 3.27 3.32
C GLU A 37 18.38 2.46 2.26
N ALA A 38 18.32 1.13 2.40
CA ALA A 38 17.60 0.29 1.46
C ALA A 38 16.06 0.42 1.60
N LEU A 39 15.57 0.75 2.81
CA LEU A 39 14.15 1.04 3.04
C LEU A 39 13.71 2.33 2.33
N LEU A 40 14.59 3.33 2.28
CA LEU A 40 14.30 4.67 1.77
C LEU A 40 14.78 4.89 0.33
N ALA A 41 15.40 3.90 -0.29
CA ALA A 41 15.90 4.04 -1.66
C ALA A 41 14.75 4.29 -2.64
N PRO A 42 14.85 5.33 -3.50
CA PRO A 42 13.74 5.75 -4.34
C PRO A 42 13.38 4.78 -5.47
N ASP A 43 14.27 3.83 -5.75
CA ASP A 43 14.16 2.81 -6.79
C ASP A 43 13.80 1.43 -6.23
N THR A 44 13.34 1.33 -4.99
CA THR A 44 13.01 0.06 -4.33
C THR A 44 11.53 -0.08 -4.03
N LEU A 45 11.07 -1.34 -4.07
CA LEU A 45 9.73 -1.70 -3.64
C LEU A 45 9.73 -3.05 -2.91
N TYR A 46 8.71 -3.28 -2.14
CA TYR A 46 8.43 -4.52 -1.44
C TYR A 46 7.16 -5.14 -2.00
N LEU A 47 7.18 -6.43 -2.31
CA LEU A 47 6.04 -7.12 -2.91
C LEU A 47 5.36 -8.06 -1.92
N GLY A 48 4.05 -8.10 -1.94
CA GLY A 48 3.30 -9.18 -1.36
C GLY A 48 3.64 -10.52 -2.04
N ARG A 49 3.55 -11.62 -1.29
CA ARG A 49 3.98 -12.93 -1.79
C ARG A 49 3.19 -13.40 -3.01
N GLN A 50 1.88 -13.15 -3.03
CA GLN A 50 1.04 -13.57 -4.15
C GLN A 50 1.42 -12.81 -5.44
N ILE A 51 1.54 -11.48 -5.38
CA ILE A 51 1.90 -10.70 -6.56
C ILE A 51 3.32 -11.01 -7.05
N ALA A 52 4.27 -11.28 -6.15
CA ALA A 52 5.61 -11.71 -6.52
C ALA A 52 5.60 -13.05 -7.28
N ALA A 53 4.78 -14.01 -6.81
CA ALA A 53 4.59 -15.30 -7.48
C ALA A 53 3.91 -15.13 -8.85
N ASP A 54 2.87 -14.31 -8.96
CA ASP A 54 2.14 -14.04 -10.20
C ASP A 54 3.05 -13.39 -11.25
N LEU A 55 3.92 -12.47 -10.83
CA LEU A 55 4.94 -11.83 -11.66
C LEU A 55 6.17 -12.72 -11.93
N LYS A 56 6.34 -13.82 -11.18
CA LYS A 56 7.51 -14.70 -11.20
C LYS A 56 8.82 -13.95 -10.90
N VAL A 57 8.78 -13.05 -9.95
CA VAL A 57 9.93 -12.24 -9.50
C VAL A 57 10.25 -12.53 -8.04
N GLY A 58 11.50 -12.32 -7.68
CA GLY A 58 12.00 -12.47 -6.31
C GLY A 58 12.82 -11.27 -5.87
N VAL A 59 13.33 -11.33 -4.64
CA VAL A 59 14.20 -10.31 -4.08
C VAL A 59 15.43 -10.11 -4.97
N GLY A 60 15.80 -8.86 -5.21
CA GLY A 60 16.89 -8.45 -6.11
C GLY A 60 16.47 -8.28 -7.58
N THR A 61 15.30 -8.78 -7.98
CA THR A 61 14.82 -8.60 -9.35
C THR A 61 14.49 -7.14 -9.62
N VAL A 62 14.88 -6.63 -10.79
CA VAL A 62 14.47 -5.31 -11.29
C VAL A 62 13.28 -5.50 -12.21
N ILE A 63 12.20 -4.78 -11.93
CA ILE A 63 10.98 -4.76 -12.76
C ILE A 63 10.81 -3.38 -13.38
N GLU A 64 10.28 -3.35 -14.60
CA GLU A 64 9.88 -2.11 -15.25
C GLU A 64 8.40 -1.85 -15.00
N VAL A 65 8.09 -0.66 -14.47
CA VAL A 65 6.72 -0.20 -14.25
C VAL A 65 6.44 1.02 -15.09
N THR A 66 5.21 1.12 -15.60
CA THR A 66 4.77 2.29 -16.37
C THR A 66 3.64 2.99 -15.64
N THR A 67 3.79 4.27 -15.40
CA THR A 67 2.77 5.12 -14.79
C THR A 67 2.74 6.48 -15.49
N GLY A 68 1.54 7.00 -15.80
CA GLY A 68 1.40 8.29 -16.47
C GLY A 68 2.16 8.41 -17.78
N GLY A 69 2.35 7.31 -18.52
CA GLY A 69 3.09 7.28 -19.78
C GLY A 69 4.63 7.29 -19.62
N ARG A 70 5.16 7.11 -18.41
CA ARG A 70 6.59 7.06 -18.10
C ARG A 70 6.96 5.70 -17.53
N SER A 71 8.10 5.17 -17.95
CA SER A 71 8.66 3.96 -17.38
C SER A 71 9.69 4.27 -16.29
N ALA A 72 9.69 3.43 -15.25
CA ALA A 72 10.69 3.43 -14.20
C ALA A 72 11.14 2.00 -13.90
N GLN A 73 12.40 1.84 -13.55
CA GLN A 73 12.94 0.57 -13.08
C GLN A 73 12.94 0.55 -11.56
N LEU A 74 12.32 -0.47 -10.97
CA LEU A 74 12.22 -0.65 -9.53
C LEU A 74 12.79 -2.00 -9.15
N ARG A 75 13.58 -2.03 -8.09
CA ARG A 75 14.18 -3.24 -7.52
C ARG A 75 13.28 -3.81 -6.44
N VAL A 76 12.99 -5.08 -6.49
CA VAL A 76 12.33 -5.81 -5.41
C VAL A 76 13.31 -5.96 -4.24
N ALA A 77 13.16 -5.16 -3.20
CA ALA A 77 14.04 -5.16 -2.04
C ALA A 77 13.68 -6.24 -1.02
N GLY A 78 12.43 -6.70 -1.00
CA GLY A 78 11.97 -7.74 -0.09
C GLY A 78 10.54 -8.16 -0.37
N LEU A 79 10.12 -9.21 0.35
CA LEU A 79 8.73 -9.69 0.33
C LEU A 79 8.04 -9.33 1.65
N ILE A 80 6.79 -8.87 1.51
CA ILE A 80 5.94 -8.53 2.65
C ILE A 80 5.43 -9.83 3.29
N GLN A 81 5.59 -9.92 4.61
CA GLN A 81 5.01 -10.96 5.42
C GLN A 81 4.09 -10.32 6.44
N THR A 82 2.83 -10.67 6.41
CA THR A 82 1.86 -10.26 7.41
C THR A 82 1.18 -11.50 7.98
N GLU A 83 0.91 -11.48 9.28
CA GLU A 83 0.18 -12.53 9.96
C GLU A 83 -1.18 -11.97 10.43
N GLY A 84 -2.20 -12.82 10.44
CA GLY A 84 -3.52 -12.48 10.96
C GLY A 84 -4.53 -12.00 9.91
N GLU A 85 -5.61 -11.42 10.39
CA GLU A 85 -6.69 -10.90 9.56
C GLU A 85 -6.19 -9.75 8.67
N GLY A 86 -6.47 -9.83 7.36
CA GLY A 86 -6.02 -8.84 6.38
C GLY A 86 -4.72 -9.19 5.64
N SER A 87 -4.03 -10.29 5.98
CA SER A 87 -2.81 -10.73 5.27
C SER A 87 -3.03 -10.90 3.76
N ALA A 88 -4.20 -11.42 3.35
CA ALA A 88 -4.54 -11.62 1.94
C ALA A 88 -4.54 -10.32 1.11
N LEU A 89 -4.83 -9.17 1.73
CA LEU A 89 -4.74 -7.87 1.05
C LEU A 89 -3.29 -7.50 0.77
N TRP A 90 -2.43 -7.66 1.78
CA TRP A 90 -1.01 -7.35 1.67
C TRP A 90 -0.27 -8.24 0.67
N ASP A 91 -0.69 -9.51 0.55
CA ASP A 91 -0.12 -10.46 -0.40
C ASP A 91 -0.25 -10.03 -1.87
N ARG A 92 -1.16 -9.11 -2.18
CA ARG A 92 -1.45 -8.61 -3.53
C ARG A 92 -1.01 -7.17 -3.80
N LEU A 93 -0.36 -6.53 -2.84
CA LEU A 93 0.10 -5.14 -2.94
C LEU A 93 1.61 -5.08 -3.17
N ALA A 94 2.03 -3.98 -3.79
CA ALA A 94 3.39 -3.50 -3.70
C ALA A 94 3.44 -2.34 -2.71
N VAL A 95 4.51 -2.26 -1.95
CA VAL A 95 4.73 -1.18 -0.98
C VAL A 95 6.07 -0.53 -1.27
N MET A 96 6.14 0.77 -1.17
CA MET A 96 7.38 1.52 -1.23
C MET A 96 7.34 2.70 -0.25
N ASP A 97 8.50 3.29 0.00
CA ASP A 97 8.56 4.49 0.83
C ASP A 97 7.68 5.61 0.23
N ILE A 98 7.02 6.38 1.09
CA ILE A 98 6.06 7.39 0.66
C ILE A 98 6.71 8.49 -0.19
N ALA A 99 7.94 8.90 0.13
CA ALA A 99 8.65 9.90 -0.67
C ALA A 99 9.02 9.33 -2.06
N ALA A 100 9.44 8.06 -2.12
CA ALA A 100 9.70 7.35 -3.36
C ALA A 100 8.42 7.21 -4.19
N ALA A 101 7.27 6.88 -3.57
CA ALA A 101 5.98 6.82 -4.24
C ALA A 101 5.56 8.19 -4.79
N GLN A 102 5.70 9.25 -4.02
CA GLN A 102 5.40 10.62 -4.47
C GLN A 102 6.28 11.04 -5.66
N LEU A 103 7.55 10.64 -5.69
CA LEU A 103 8.44 10.86 -6.81
C LEU A 103 7.98 10.08 -8.05
N LEU A 104 7.72 8.79 -7.91
CA LEU A 104 7.29 7.90 -9.00
C LEU A 104 5.98 8.38 -9.64
N PHE A 105 4.98 8.72 -8.83
CA PHE A 105 3.65 9.15 -9.27
C PHE A 105 3.52 10.65 -9.50
N GLN A 106 4.60 11.43 -9.31
CA GLN A 106 4.60 12.89 -9.43
C GLN A 106 3.53 13.58 -8.57
N SER A 107 3.33 13.07 -7.37
CA SER A 107 2.29 13.52 -6.42
C SER A 107 2.88 14.17 -5.17
N PHE A 108 3.91 15.00 -5.36
CA PHE A 108 4.60 15.68 -4.26
C PHE A 108 3.66 16.48 -3.36
N GLY A 109 3.85 16.33 -2.04
CA GLY A 109 3.07 17.02 -1.01
C GLY A 109 1.61 16.58 -0.93
N ARG A 110 1.22 15.50 -1.61
CA ARG A 110 -0.12 14.94 -1.55
C ARG A 110 -0.12 13.65 -0.74
N LEU A 111 -1.10 13.55 0.14
CA LEU A 111 -1.39 12.35 0.92
C LEU A 111 -2.84 11.96 0.63
N ASP A 112 -3.07 10.69 0.34
CA ASP A 112 -4.42 10.17 0.17
C ASP A 112 -5.06 9.87 1.53
N ARG A 113 -4.22 9.55 2.53
CA ARG A 113 -4.68 9.13 3.85
C ARG A 113 -3.62 9.36 4.92
N ILE A 114 -4.10 9.72 6.11
CA ILE A 114 -3.32 9.71 7.35
C ILE A 114 -3.97 8.70 8.29
N GLU A 115 -3.20 7.77 8.82
CA GLU A 115 -3.68 6.82 9.80
C GLU A 115 -3.20 7.21 11.20
N LEU A 116 -4.12 7.14 12.16
CA LEU A 116 -3.85 7.47 13.55
C LEU A 116 -3.93 6.19 14.39
N VAL A 117 -2.92 5.95 15.19
CA VAL A 117 -2.92 4.90 16.22
C VAL A 117 -3.46 5.51 17.51
N THR A 118 -4.46 4.85 18.09
CA THR A 118 -5.08 5.32 19.34
C THR A 118 -4.24 4.87 20.53
N THR A 119 -4.16 5.72 21.55
CA THR A 119 -3.60 5.35 22.85
C THR A 119 -4.66 4.62 23.70
N PRO A 120 -4.25 3.79 24.67
CA PRO A 120 -5.20 2.99 25.46
C PRO A 120 -6.22 3.80 26.27
N ASP A 121 -5.94 5.07 26.52
CA ASP A 121 -6.76 6.02 27.31
C ASP A 121 -7.87 6.71 26.50
N ARG A 122 -7.89 6.54 25.17
CA ARG A 122 -8.90 7.15 24.30
C ARG A 122 -9.55 6.14 23.37
N THR A 123 -10.86 6.20 23.24
CA THR A 123 -11.56 5.35 22.29
C THR A 123 -11.45 5.89 20.86
N PRO A 124 -11.50 5.03 19.82
CA PRO A 124 -11.54 5.48 18.43
C PRO A 124 -12.70 6.44 18.15
N GLU A 125 -13.83 6.26 18.85
CA GLU A 125 -15.02 7.11 18.76
C GLU A 125 -14.75 8.52 19.23
N ASP A 126 -14.09 8.69 20.38
CA ASP A 126 -13.73 9.99 20.94
C ASP A 126 -12.78 10.75 20.02
N ILE A 127 -11.81 10.03 19.43
CA ILE A 127 -10.87 10.62 18.48
C ILE A 127 -11.60 11.08 17.23
N VAL A 128 -12.45 10.26 16.63
CA VAL A 128 -13.23 10.64 15.46
C VAL A 128 -14.13 11.84 15.75
N ALA A 129 -14.78 11.88 16.92
CA ALA A 129 -15.63 12.99 17.32
C ALA A 129 -14.81 14.30 17.46
N SER A 130 -13.65 14.24 18.10
CA SER A 130 -12.78 15.41 18.27
C SER A 130 -12.21 15.89 16.92
N MET A 131 -11.86 14.97 16.03
CA MET A 131 -11.35 15.31 14.70
C MET A 131 -12.39 15.98 13.81
N ARG A 132 -13.65 15.57 13.87
CA ARG A 132 -14.73 16.17 13.07
C ARG A 132 -14.91 17.67 13.31
N THR A 133 -14.61 18.15 14.51
CA THR A 133 -14.67 19.57 14.85
C THR A 133 -13.42 20.34 14.44
N ALA A 134 -12.29 19.68 14.33
CA ALA A 134 -10.99 20.29 14.07
C ALA A 134 -10.57 20.25 12.59
N LEU A 135 -11.09 19.28 11.81
CA LEU A 135 -10.69 19.09 10.43
C LEU A 135 -11.39 20.06 9.47
N PRO A 136 -10.68 20.50 8.41
CA PRO A 136 -11.30 21.22 7.31
C PRO A 136 -12.42 20.40 6.64
N PRO A 137 -13.42 21.05 5.99
CA PRO A 137 -14.59 20.35 5.43
C PRO A 137 -14.30 19.28 4.37
N HIS A 138 -13.14 19.32 3.73
CA HIS A 138 -12.73 18.36 2.71
C HIS A 138 -12.04 17.12 3.29
N LEU A 139 -11.79 17.07 4.59
CA LEU A 139 -11.20 15.92 5.28
C LEU A 139 -12.25 15.19 6.11
N VAL A 140 -12.21 13.86 6.08
CA VAL A 140 -13.14 13.00 6.80
C VAL A 140 -12.39 12.09 7.74
N ALA A 141 -12.71 12.18 9.05
CA ALA A 141 -12.25 11.22 10.04
C ALA A 141 -13.23 10.04 10.11
N GLN A 142 -12.73 8.81 9.92
CA GLN A 142 -13.54 7.59 9.98
C GLN A 142 -12.74 6.40 10.51
N ARG A 143 -13.44 5.41 11.04
CA ARG A 143 -12.83 4.15 11.50
C ARG A 143 -12.52 3.24 10.32
N PRO A 144 -11.45 2.41 10.38
CA PRO A 144 -11.12 1.46 9.32
C PRO A 144 -12.28 0.52 8.93
N ALA A 145 -13.01 0.00 9.92
CA ALA A 145 -14.15 -0.88 9.69
C ALA A 145 -15.30 -0.26 8.87
N GLN A 146 -15.48 1.06 8.92
CA GLN A 146 -16.48 1.76 8.12
C GLN A 146 -16.08 1.84 6.65
N ARG A 147 -14.78 1.91 6.38
CA ARG A 147 -14.22 1.98 5.02
C ARG A 147 -14.33 0.65 4.29
N THR A 148 -14.09 -0.46 4.96
CA THR A 148 -14.21 -1.80 4.36
C THR A 148 -15.63 -2.03 3.83
N LYS A 149 -16.65 -1.66 4.60
CA LYS A 149 -18.05 -1.72 4.14
C LYS A 149 -18.35 -0.83 2.94
N GLN A 150 -17.77 0.36 2.87
CA GLN A 150 -17.95 1.26 1.72
C GLN A 150 -17.29 0.72 0.45
N LEU A 151 -16.10 0.13 0.55
CA LEU A 151 -15.41 -0.51 -0.56
C LEU A 151 -16.14 -1.77 -1.03
N GLU A 152 -16.61 -2.61 -0.12
CA GLU A 152 -17.42 -3.79 -0.44
C GLU A 152 -18.72 -3.41 -1.17
N ASN A 153 -19.40 -2.37 -0.73
CA ASN A 153 -20.61 -1.86 -1.39
C ASN A 153 -20.32 -1.29 -2.78
N MET A 154 -19.18 -0.63 -2.99
CA MET A 154 -18.77 -0.12 -4.30
C MET A 154 -18.41 -1.24 -5.26
N VAL A 155 -17.65 -2.23 -4.82
CA VAL A 155 -17.30 -3.41 -5.63
C VAL A 155 -18.55 -4.23 -5.98
N GLY A 156 -19.46 -4.41 -5.03
CA GLY A 156 -20.75 -5.08 -5.26
C GLY A 156 -21.62 -4.37 -6.31
N ALA A 157 -21.66 -3.04 -6.31
CA ALA A 157 -22.39 -2.26 -7.32
C ALA A 157 -21.76 -2.39 -8.72
N TYR A 158 -20.44 -2.47 -8.84
CA TYR A 158 -19.78 -2.72 -10.13
C TYR A 158 -20.00 -4.13 -10.65
N GLN A 159 -20.03 -5.14 -9.80
CA GLN A 159 -20.32 -6.52 -10.20
C GLN A 159 -21.74 -6.70 -10.69
N LEU A 160 -22.72 -6.02 -10.10
CA LEU A 160 -24.12 -6.04 -10.55
C LEU A 160 -24.31 -5.41 -11.93
N ASN A 161 -23.54 -4.36 -12.26
CA ASN A 161 -23.61 -3.74 -13.59
C ASN A 161 -22.98 -4.60 -14.69
N LEU A 162 -21.96 -5.39 -14.39
CA LEU A 162 -21.32 -6.29 -15.36
C LEU A 162 -22.18 -7.53 -15.67
N SER A 163 -23.00 -8.00 -14.75
CA SER A 163 -23.92 -9.11 -14.98
C SER A 163 -25.19 -8.75 -15.74
N ALA A 164 -25.51 -7.46 -15.91
CA ALA A 164 -26.68 -6.98 -16.68
C ALA A 164 -26.42 -6.88 -18.19
N PHE A 165 -25.18 -7.07 -18.65
CA PHE A 165 -24.77 -7.01 -20.06
C PHE A 165 -24.28 -8.34 -20.64
N SER A 166 -24.62 -9.47 -20.02
CA SER A 166 -24.31 -10.83 -20.50
C SER A 166 -25.47 -11.46 -21.22
#